data_0dbc7ce65c59f3a03620dc8a1acc71ed
#
_entry.id   0dbc7ce65c59f3a03620dc8a1acc71ed
#
_cell.length_a   1.000
_cell.length_b   1.000
_cell.length_c   1.000
_cell.angle_alpha   90.00
_cell.angle_beta   90.00
_cell.angle_gamma   90.00
#
_symmetry.space_group_name_H-M   'P 1'
#
loop_
_entity.id
_entity.type
_entity.pdbx_description
1 polymer ?
#
loop_
_entity_poly.entity_id
_entity_poly.type
_entity_poly.pdbx_seq_one_letter_code
_entity_poly.pdbx_strand_id
1 'polypeptide(L)'
;MRYPASEKLEIIRLVEQSHLPIKQTLDKLGIPRTTFYRWYDRYQGGGPEALEDQAPRPSRVWNRIPDDVRRRNVVLALNVPELAPRELAVRFTETEKYFVSEASVYRLLKSLDLITSPAFIVIKAADEFRDKTTAINQLWQTDFTYLKVIGWGWMYLSTILDDYSRYIIAWKLCSTMKTRDVTNTLELALQASGCDQARVVHKPRLLSDNGSSYVSGELAEWLGDKKMGHVRGAPYHPQTQGKIERWHQTLKNRILLENYFFPADLEAQIEAFVDHYNHRRYHESINNLTPADVYFGRGQAILKQRERIKLKTMETRRLQYRKHAA
;
A
#
# COMPACT_ATOMS: atom_id res chain seq x y z
N MET A 1 4.12 38.89 0.77
CA MET A 1 2.76 38.47 0.37
C MET A 1 2.78 37.94 -1.05
N ARG A 2 2.11 36.83 -1.34
CA ARG A 2 1.89 36.35 -2.72
C ARG A 2 0.48 36.76 -3.15
N TYR A 3 0.36 37.49 -4.23
CA TYR A 3 -0.91 37.88 -4.82
C TYR A 3 -1.34 36.83 -5.85
N PRO A 4 -2.56 36.27 -5.81
CA PRO A 4 -3.09 35.41 -6.87
C PRO A 4 -3.26 36.17 -8.19
N ALA A 5 -3.37 35.46 -9.31
CA ALA A 5 -3.46 36.08 -10.64
C ALA A 5 -4.66 37.03 -10.78
N SER A 6 -5.79 36.66 -10.19
CA SER A 6 -7.00 37.50 -10.15
C SER A 6 -6.77 38.85 -9.44
N GLU A 7 -6.10 38.83 -8.31
CA GLU A 7 -5.81 40.04 -7.54
C GLU A 7 -4.77 40.91 -8.23
N LYS A 8 -3.76 40.32 -8.88
CA LYS A 8 -2.80 41.06 -9.72
C LYS A 8 -3.52 41.78 -10.87
N LEU A 9 -4.49 41.10 -11.52
CA LEU A 9 -5.27 41.70 -12.61
C LEU A 9 -6.15 42.85 -12.11
N GLU A 10 -6.77 42.68 -10.96
CA GLU A 10 -7.63 43.73 -10.35
C GLU A 10 -6.78 44.98 -10.00
N ILE A 11 -5.60 44.79 -9.45
CA ILE A 11 -4.66 45.88 -9.16
C ILE A 11 -4.26 46.62 -10.43
N ILE A 12 -3.97 45.90 -11.52
CA ILE A 12 -3.63 46.52 -12.82
C ILE A 12 -4.79 47.38 -13.31
N ARG A 13 -6.02 46.85 -13.28
CA ARG A 13 -7.21 47.61 -13.70
C ARG A 13 -7.46 48.82 -12.85
N LEU A 14 -7.29 48.72 -11.53
CA LEU A 14 -7.44 49.85 -10.60
C LEU A 14 -6.41 50.95 -10.93
N VAL A 15 -5.17 50.61 -11.25
CA VAL A 15 -4.13 51.56 -11.63
C VAL A 15 -4.43 52.20 -12.98
N GLU A 16 -4.90 51.46 -13.98
CA GLU A 16 -5.27 51.96 -15.32
C GLU A 16 -6.49 52.91 -15.24
N GLN A 17 -7.44 52.65 -14.37
CA GLN A 17 -8.66 53.43 -14.21
C GLN A 17 -8.50 54.60 -13.21
N SER A 18 -7.38 54.70 -12.53
CA SER A 18 -7.17 55.72 -11.50
C SER A 18 -6.92 57.11 -12.11
N HIS A 19 -7.57 58.10 -11.59
CA HIS A 19 -7.28 59.51 -11.91
C HIS A 19 -6.01 60.04 -11.25
N LEU A 20 -5.38 59.27 -10.35
CA LEU A 20 -4.13 59.64 -9.70
C LEU A 20 -2.93 59.15 -10.46
N PRO A 21 -1.81 59.86 -10.33
CA PRO A 21 -0.53 59.33 -10.88
C PRO A 21 -0.24 57.92 -10.35
N ILE A 22 0.29 57.08 -11.24
CA ILE A 22 0.60 55.62 -10.93
C ILE A 22 1.33 55.47 -9.60
N LYS A 23 2.31 56.35 -9.33
CA LYS A 23 3.05 56.32 -8.09
C LYS A 23 2.17 56.44 -6.86
N GLN A 24 1.26 57.42 -6.87
CA GLN A 24 0.38 57.68 -5.73
C GLN A 24 -0.65 56.59 -5.52
N THR A 25 -1.14 56.02 -6.61
CA THR A 25 -2.05 54.88 -6.58
C THR A 25 -1.40 53.65 -5.95
N LEU A 26 -0.18 53.30 -6.40
CA LEU A 26 0.59 52.20 -5.87
C LEU A 26 1.04 52.39 -4.42
N ASP A 27 1.39 53.59 -4.04
CA ASP A 27 1.75 53.93 -2.65
C ASP A 27 0.51 53.72 -1.71
N LYS A 28 -0.70 54.10 -2.16
CA LYS A 28 -1.96 53.86 -1.44
C LYS A 28 -2.30 52.37 -1.33
N LEU A 29 -1.98 51.56 -2.35
CA LEU A 29 -2.19 50.13 -2.36
C LEU A 29 -1.08 49.36 -1.63
N GLY A 30 -0.01 50.01 -1.20
CA GLY A 30 1.14 49.39 -0.56
C GLY A 30 1.94 48.44 -1.48
N ILE A 31 1.93 48.72 -2.79
CA ILE A 31 2.59 47.86 -3.79
C ILE A 31 3.86 48.50 -4.33
N PRO A 32 5.02 47.84 -4.20
CA PRO A 32 6.25 48.35 -4.79
C PRO A 32 6.16 48.53 -6.31
N ARG A 33 6.59 49.66 -6.85
CA ARG A 33 6.58 49.97 -8.29
C ARG A 33 7.23 48.88 -9.14
N THR A 34 8.37 48.35 -8.73
CA THR A 34 9.07 47.24 -9.42
C THR A 34 8.25 45.98 -9.51
N THR A 35 7.43 45.67 -8.49
CA THR A 35 6.52 44.53 -8.47
C THR A 35 5.38 44.74 -9.44
N PHE A 36 4.79 45.94 -9.44
CA PHE A 36 3.67 46.29 -10.35
C PHE A 36 4.13 46.23 -11.82
N TYR A 37 5.23 46.90 -12.21
CA TYR A 37 5.68 46.92 -13.58
C TYR A 37 6.05 45.52 -14.09
N ARG A 38 6.59 44.64 -13.24
CA ARG A 38 6.86 43.25 -13.62
C ARG A 38 5.54 42.48 -13.92
N TRP A 39 4.46 42.77 -13.22
CA TRP A 39 3.14 42.20 -13.54
C TRP A 39 2.56 42.84 -14.80
N TYR A 40 2.69 44.12 -14.94
CA TYR A 40 2.17 44.88 -16.07
C TYR A 40 2.81 44.46 -17.40
N ASP A 41 4.14 44.31 -17.42
CA ASP A 41 4.88 43.79 -18.59
C ASP A 41 4.41 42.39 -18.99
N ARG A 42 4.17 41.51 -18.02
CA ARG A 42 3.61 40.17 -18.28
C ARG A 42 2.20 40.25 -18.84
N TYR A 43 1.36 41.10 -18.27
CA TYR A 43 0.01 41.31 -18.72
C TYR A 43 -0.05 41.85 -20.16
N GLN A 44 0.79 42.82 -20.49
CA GLN A 44 0.88 43.36 -21.84
C GLN A 44 1.41 42.32 -22.85
N GLY A 45 2.36 41.45 -22.47
CA GLY A 45 2.95 40.46 -23.35
C GLY A 45 2.15 39.19 -23.55
N GLY A 46 1.26 38.81 -22.62
CA GLY A 46 0.55 37.52 -22.65
C GLY A 46 -0.84 37.53 -22.02
N GLY A 47 -1.42 38.70 -21.78
CA GLY A 47 -2.77 38.83 -21.24
C GLY A 47 -2.93 38.37 -19.78
N PRO A 48 -4.17 38.21 -19.30
CA PRO A 48 -4.46 37.81 -17.94
C PRO A 48 -3.83 36.46 -17.52
N GLU A 49 -3.72 35.53 -18.45
CA GLU A 49 -3.15 34.20 -18.19
C GLU A 49 -1.65 34.26 -17.85
N ALA A 50 -0.92 35.24 -18.37
CA ALA A 50 0.49 35.44 -18.07
C ALA A 50 0.77 35.91 -16.62
N LEU A 51 -0.28 36.31 -15.89
CA LEU A 51 -0.19 36.69 -14.47
C LEU A 51 -0.16 35.49 -13.54
N GLU A 52 -0.47 34.28 -14.01
CA GLU A 52 -0.34 33.07 -13.21
C GLU A 52 1.11 32.86 -12.72
N ASP A 53 1.23 32.40 -11.48
CA ASP A 53 2.54 32.10 -10.92
C ASP A 53 3.10 30.83 -11.61
N GLN A 54 4.08 31.04 -12.45
CA GLN A 54 4.84 29.92 -13.00
C GLN A 54 5.64 29.25 -11.90
N ALA A 55 5.42 27.96 -11.69
CA ALA A 55 6.26 27.18 -10.81
C ALA A 55 7.72 27.26 -11.29
N PRO A 56 8.69 27.51 -10.40
CA PRO A 56 10.09 27.53 -10.79
C PRO A 56 10.47 26.19 -11.40
N ARG A 57 10.81 26.19 -12.69
CA ARG A 57 11.29 25.00 -13.42
C ARG A 57 12.80 25.12 -13.57
N PRO A 58 13.60 24.57 -12.64
CA PRO A 58 15.04 24.57 -12.83
C PRO A 58 15.37 23.80 -14.12
N SER A 59 16.15 24.40 -15.00
CA SER A 59 16.56 23.80 -16.27
C SER A 59 17.33 22.48 -16.09
N ARG A 60 17.96 22.31 -14.91
CA ARG A 60 18.72 21.12 -14.56
C ARG A 60 18.38 20.65 -13.15
N VAL A 61 17.98 19.40 -13.04
CA VAL A 61 17.75 18.71 -11.76
C VAL A 61 18.63 17.48 -11.72
N TRP A 62 19.57 17.43 -10.78
CA TRP A 62 20.53 16.33 -10.66
C TRP A 62 19.87 14.95 -10.48
N ASN A 63 18.66 14.92 -9.92
CA ASN A 63 17.92 13.70 -9.66
C ASN A 63 16.81 13.44 -10.68
N ARG A 64 16.89 14.05 -11.87
CA ARG A 64 15.94 13.81 -12.94
C ARG A 64 16.01 12.34 -13.37
N ILE A 65 14.84 11.71 -13.48
CA ILE A 65 14.74 10.35 -14.02
C ILE A 65 14.89 10.45 -15.54
N PRO A 66 15.80 9.68 -16.17
CA PRO A 66 15.98 9.63 -17.62
C PRO A 66 14.67 9.29 -18.35
N ASP A 67 14.50 9.81 -19.54
CA ASP A 67 13.24 9.65 -20.29
C ASP A 67 13.00 8.22 -20.76
N ASP A 68 14.05 7.43 -21.00
CA ASP A 68 13.96 6.00 -21.26
C ASP A 68 13.42 5.22 -20.05
N VAL A 69 13.88 5.56 -18.85
CA VAL A 69 13.39 4.97 -17.58
C VAL A 69 11.94 5.35 -17.34
N ARG A 70 11.55 6.60 -17.63
CA ARG A 70 10.14 7.04 -17.54
C ARG A 70 9.25 6.23 -18.46
N ARG A 71 9.65 6.05 -19.74
CA ARG A 71 8.90 5.23 -20.70
C ARG A 71 8.73 3.79 -20.23
N ARG A 72 9.79 3.15 -19.73
CA ARG A 72 9.71 1.77 -19.20
C ARG A 72 8.78 1.66 -17.99
N ASN A 73 8.74 2.67 -17.09
CA ASN A 73 7.77 2.71 -16.00
C ASN A 73 6.32 2.77 -16.51
N VAL A 74 6.05 3.56 -17.53
CA VAL A 74 4.71 3.64 -18.15
C VAL A 74 4.31 2.31 -18.77
N VAL A 75 5.21 1.68 -19.53
CA VAL A 75 4.96 0.35 -20.12
C VAL A 75 4.66 -0.67 -19.03
N LEU A 76 5.42 -0.67 -17.94
CA LEU A 76 5.15 -1.57 -16.81
C LEU A 76 3.76 -1.31 -16.22
N ALA A 77 3.37 -0.04 -16.02
CA ALA A 77 2.06 0.30 -15.47
C ALA A 77 0.90 -0.13 -16.37
N LEU A 78 1.06 -0.03 -17.69
CA LEU A 78 0.05 -0.48 -18.65
C LEU A 78 -0.07 -2.01 -18.70
N ASN A 79 1.03 -2.73 -18.50
CA ASN A 79 1.03 -4.20 -18.48
C ASN A 79 0.45 -4.80 -17.19
N VAL A 80 0.46 -4.07 -16.10
CA VAL A 80 -0.04 -4.51 -14.78
C VAL A 80 -0.84 -3.40 -14.11
N PRO A 81 -2.01 -3.05 -14.68
CA PRO A 81 -2.79 -1.89 -14.26
C PRO A 81 -3.35 -2.01 -12.83
N GLU A 82 -3.39 -3.22 -12.29
CA GLU A 82 -3.85 -3.50 -10.93
C GLU A 82 -2.87 -3.08 -9.83
N LEU A 83 -1.60 -2.82 -10.19
CA LEU A 83 -0.60 -2.44 -9.19
C LEU A 83 -0.66 -0.95 -8.84
N ALA A 84 -0.65 -0.66 -7.54
CA ALA A 84 -0.53 0.70 -7.04
C ALA A 84 0.85 1.30 -7.38
N PRO A 85 0.99 2.65 -7.47
CA PRO A 85 2.27 3.31 -7.76
C PRO A 85 3.44 2.89 -6.87
N ARG A 86 3.15 2.54 -5.62
CA ARG A 86 4.11 2.02 -4.66
C ARG A 86 4.63 0.64 -5.08
N GLU A 87 3.72 -0.25 -5.42
CA GLU A 87 4.05 -1.62 -5.84
C GLU A 87 4.79 -1.61 -7.18
N LEU A 88 4.37 -0.73 -8.11
CA LEU A 88 5.07 -0.49 -9.38
C LEU A 88 6.52 0.00 -9.16
N ALA A 89 6.74 0.93 -8.21
CA ALA A 89 8.08 1.42 -7.90
C ALA A 89 9.00 0.31 -7.37
N VAL A 90 8.47 -0.56 -6.51
CA VAL A 90 9.21 -1.72 -5.97
C VAL A 90 9.51 -2.71 -7.09
N ARG A 91 8.50 -3.12 -7.84
CA ARG A 91 8.64 -4.08 -8.94
C ARG A 91 9.62 -3.58 -9.99
N PHE A 92 9.51 -2.32 -10.41
CA PHE A 92 10.44 -1.70 -11.35
C PHE A 92 11.89 -1.72 -10.83
N THR A 93 12.08 -1.39 -9.54
CA THR A 93 13.42 -1.39 -8.92
C THR A 93 14.03 -2.79 -8.92
N GLU A 94 13.23 -3.82 -8.69
CA GLU A 94 13.68 -5.21 -8.65
C GLU A 94 13.95 -5.80 -10.04
N THR A 95 13.10 -5.49 -11.03
CA THR A 95 13.24 -6.03 -12.40
C THR A 95 14.33 -5.30 -13.19
N GLU A 96 14.28 -3.97 -13.19
CA GLU A 96 15.16 -3.12 -14.00
C GLU A 96 16.50 -2.77 -13.32
N LYS A 97 16.68 -3.18 -12.04
CA LYS A 97 17.85 -2.83 -11.23
C LYS A 97 18.15 -1.33 -11.17
N TYR A 98 17.08 -0.53 -11.27
CA TYR A 98 17.12 0.92 -11.28
C TYR A 98 16.08 1.50 -10.31
N PHE A 99 16.54 2.27 -9.32
CA PHE A 99 15.64 2.81 -8.29
C PHE A 99 14.80 3.97 -8.81
N VAL A 100 13.48 3.87 -8.61
CA VAL A 100 12.52 4.97 -8.73
C VAL A 100 11.72 5.06 -7.43
N SER A 101 11.43 6.29 -6.98
CA SER A 101 10.60 6.45 -5.78
C SER A 101 9.12 6.37 -6.14
N GLU A 102 8.30 5.92 -5.19
CA GLU A 102 6.84 5.92 -5.30
C GLU A 102 6.30 7.29 -5.74
N ALA A 103 6.75 8.37 -5.09
CA ALA A 103 6.33 9.73 -5.43
C ALA A 103 6.68 10.14 -6.87
N SER A 104 7.73 9.57 -7.45
CA SER A 104 8.11 9.83 -8.85
C SER A 104 7.22 9.04 -9.80
N VAL A 105 6.92 7.77 -9.48
CA VAL A 105 5.97 6.95 -10.25
C VAL A 105 4.58 7.57 -10.20
N TYR A 106 4.10 7.94 -9.02
CA TYR A 106 2.80 8.59 -8.85
C TYR A 106 2.67 9.85 -9.71
N ARG A 107 3.66 10.78 -9.64
CA ARG A 107 3.64 12.01 -10.44
C ARG A 107 3.69 11.75 -11.93
N LEU A 108 4.46 10.75 -12.36
CA LEU A 108 4.54 10.35 -13.77
C LEU A 108 3.19 9.84 -14.26
N LEU A 109 2.59 8.89 -13.56
CA LEU A 109 1.31 8.29 -13.95
C LEU A 109 0.17 9.31 -13.88
N LYS A 110 0.17 10.18 -12.86
CA LYS A 110 -0.80 11.27 -12.74
C LYS A 110 -0.71 12.27 -13.90
N SER A 111 0.51 12.59 -14.35
CA SER A 111 0.71 13.50 -15.50
C SER A 111 0.23 12.92 -16.85
N LEU A 112 -0.06 11.62 -16.89
CA LEU A 112 -0.56 10.88 -18.05
C LEU A 112 -2.02 10.42 -17.87
N ASP A 113 -2.71 10.92 -16.82
CA ASP A 113 -4.08 10.55 -16.45
C ASP A 113 -4.29 9.03 -16.24
N LEU A 114 -3.22 8.31 -15.91
CA LEU A 114 -3.25 6.87 -15.61
C LEU A 114 -3.59 6.55 -14.15
N ILE A 115 -3.78 7.57 -13.31
CA ILE A 115 -4.23 7.42 -11.92
C ILE A 115 -5.49 8.24 -11.72
N THR A 116 -6.59 7.56 -11.43
CA THR A 116 -7.79 8.19 -10.90
C THR A 116 -7.51 8.65 -9.46
N SER A 117 -7.98 9.86 -9.10
CA SER A 117 -7.84 10.36 -7.72
C SER A 117 -8.45 9.36 -6.75
N PRO A 118 -7.73 8.94 -5.69
CA PRO A 118 -8.27 7.99 -4.74
C PRO A 118 -9.48 8.60 -4.04
N ALA A 119 -10.62 7.91 -4.09
CA ALA A 119 -11.85 8.29 -3.38
C ALA A 119 -11.76 8.02 -1.86
N PHE A 120 -10.63 7.55 -1.34
CA PHE A 120 -10.51 7.08 0.04
C PHE A 120 -9.37 7.77 0.78
N ILE A 121 -9.73 8.35 1.94
CA ILE A 121 -8.75 8.78 2.95
C ILE A 121 -8.41 7.54 3.78
N VAL A 122 -7.16 7.08 3.70
CA VAL A 122 -6.68 6.00 4.58
C VAL A 122 -6.42 6.61 5.96
N ILE A 123 -7.33 6.34 6.89
CA ILE A 123 -7.10 6.65 8.31
C ILE A 123 -6.07 5.64 8.82
N LYS A 124 -4.92 6.12 9.29
CA LYS A 124 -3.94 5.27 9.98
C LYS A 124 -4.60 4.71 11.24
N ALA A 125 -4.69 3.38 11.33
CA ALA A 125 -5.06 2.73 12.57
C ALA A 125 -3.99 3.05 13.64
N ALA A 126 -4.43 3.40 14.84
CA ALA A 126 -3.53 3.65 15.96
C ALA A 126 -2.72 2.39 16.28
N ASP A 127 -1.43 2.56 16.53
CA ASP A 127 -0.50 1.48 16.90
C ASP A 127 -0.68 1.11 18.39
N GLU A 128 -1.72 0.34 18.71
CA GLU A 128 -2.03 -0.02 20.11
C GLU A 128 -1.64 -1.44 20.52
N PHE A 129 -0.90 -2.17 19.70
CA PHE A 129 -0.41 -3.49 20.12
C PHE A 129 0.81 -3.35 21.04
N ARG A 130 0.64 -3.61 22.35
CA ARG A 130 1.74 -3.61 23.34
C ARG A 130 2.75 -4.74 23.10
N ASP A 131 2.30 -5.90 22.58
CA ASP A 131 3.15 -7.07 22.33
C ASP A 131 3.22 -7.38 20.82
N LYS A 132 4.05 -6.62 20.09
CA LYS A 132 4.31 -6.89 18.66
C LYS A 132 5.09 -8.20 18.52
N THR A 133 4.64 -9.07 17.60
CA THR A 133 5.40 -10.26 17.22
C THR A 133 6.74 -9.88 16.59
N THR A 134 7.79 -10.61 16.91
CA THR A 134 9.17 -10.35 16.47
C THR A 134 9.71 -11.43 15.55
N ALA A 135 9.03 -12.58 15.46
CA ALA A 135 9.41 -13.69 14.61
C ALA A 135 8.17 -14.43 14.07
N ILE A 136 8.39 -15.21 13.02
CA ILE A 136 7.39 -16.12 12.45
C ILE A 136 6.97 -17.17 13.49
N ASN A 137 5.75 -17.66 13.34
CA ASN A 137 5.19 -18.74 14.18
C ASN A 137 5.14 -18.44 15.69
N GLN A 138 5.18 -17.16 16.09
CA GLN A 138 4.93 -16.76 17.48
C GLN A 138 3.44 -16.65 17.78
N LEU A 139 2.68 -16.11 16.84
CA LEU A 139 1.26 -15.87 16.96
C LEU A 139 0.60 -16.11 15.60
N TRP A 140 -0.42 -16.93 15.59
CA TRP A 140 -1.29 -17.15 14.42
C TRP A 140 -2.64 -16.51 14.66
N GLN A 141 -3.12 -15.76 13.70
CA GLN A 141 -4.50 -15.26 13.70
C GLN A 141 -5.40 -16.23 12.95
N THR A 142 -6.58 -16.47 13.48
CA THR A 142 -7.61 -17.27 12.83
C THR A 142 -8.95 -16.55 12.86
N ASP A 143 -9.70 -16.69 11.78
CA ASP A 143 -11.06 -16.19 11.68
C ASP A 143 -11.78 -16.87 10.51
N PHE A 144 -13.11 -16.85 10.55
CA PHE A 144 -13.96 -17.27 9.46
C PHE A 144 -14.42 -16.08 8.63
N THR A 145 -14.43 -16.25 7.31
CA THR A 145 -15.21 -15.38 6.44
C THR A 145 -16.17 -16.20 5.60
N TYR A 146 -17.31 -15.62 5.23
CA TYR A 146 -18.34 -16.31 4.47
C TYR A 146 -18.39 -15.81 3.03
N LEU A 147 -18.62 -16.76 2.11
CA LEU A 147 -18.70 -16.57 0.67
C LEU A 147 -19.92 -17.30 0.14
N LYS A 148 -20.64 -16.72 -0.81
CA LYS A 148 -21.86 -17.31 -1.36
C LYS A 148 -21.56 -18.08 -2.65
N VAL A 149 -22.08 -19.30 -2.74
CA VAL A 149 -22.09 -20.09 -3.97
C VAL A 149 -23.55 -20.25 -4.43
N ILE A 150 -23.85 -19.84 -5.65
CA ILE A 150 -25.21 -19.84 -6.19
C ILE A 150 -25.70 -21.29 -6.30
N GLY A 151 -26.87 -21.56 -5.76
CA GLY A 151 -27.46 -22.92 -5.71
C GLY A 151 -26.98 -23.79 -4.54
N TRP A 152 -25.89 -23.44 -3.87
CA TRP A 152 -25.32 -24.18 -2.72
C TRP A 152 -25.49 -23.46 -1.38
N GLY A 153 -25.65 -22.14 -1.39
CA GLY A 153 -25.77 -21.34 -0.17
C GLY A 153 -24.44 -20.73 0.29
N TRP A 154 -24.27 -20.60 1.61
CA TRP A 154 -23.08 -20.00 2.22
C TRP A 154 -22.01 -21.04 2.49
N MET A 155 -20.80 -20.72 2.07
CA MET A 155 -19.57 -21.44 2.40
C MET A 155 -18.71 -20.58 3.34
N TYR A 156 -17.92 -21.22 4.18
CA TYR A 156 -17.15 -20.59 5.22
C TYR A 156 -15.66 -20.86 5.01
N LEU A 157 -14.91 -19.81 4.82
CA LEU A 157 -13.45 -19.91 4.67
C LEU A 157 -12.79 -19.75 6.03
N SER A 158 -12.22 -20.83 6.56
CA SER A 158 -11.35 -20.84 7.71
C SER A 158 -9.93 -20.49 7.25
N THR A 159 -9.24 -19.56 7.94
CA THR A 159 -7.90 -19.10 7.55
C THR A 159 -6.98 -19.06 8.76
N ILE A 160 -5.72 -19.47 8.57
CA ILE A 160 -4.64 -19.30 9.54
C ILE A 160 -3.56 -18.39 8.93
N LEU A 161 -3.38 -17.23 9.56
CA LEU A 161 -2.43 -16.20 9.14
C LEU A 161 -1.32 -16.03 10.18
N ASP A 162 -0.06 -16.05 9.75
CA ASP A 162 1.06 -15.71 10.63
C ASP A 162 1.10 -14.20 10.89
N ASP A 163 1.04 -13.83 12.16
CA ASP A 163 0.93 -12.42 12.57
C ASP A 163 2.14 -11.58 12.16
N TYR A 164 3.34 -12.13 12.19
CA TYR A 164 4.57 -11.42 11.86
C TYR A 164 4.72 -11.17 10.37
N SER A 165 4.66 -12.23 9.59
CA SER A 165 4.92 -12.20 8.14
C SER A 165 3.69 -11.84 7.29
N ARG A 166 2.48 -11.97 7.83
CA ARG A 166 1.21 -11.89 7.10
C ARG A 166 0.96 -13.08 6.17
N TYR A 167 1.80 -14.11 6.22
CA TYR A 167 1.70 -15.29 5.38
C TYR A 167 0.46 -16.11 5.74
N ILE A 168 -0.34 -16.48 4.74
CA ILE A 168 -1.43 -17.43 4.92
C ILE A 168 -0.83 -18.82 4.92
N ILE A 169 -0.77 -19.44 6.12
CA ILE A 169 -0.14 -20.74 6.31
C ILE A 169 -1.04 -21.86 5.81
N ALA A 170 -2.33 -21.77 6.14
CA ALA A 170 -3.34 -22.71 5.72
C ALA A 170 -4.70 -22.03 5.62
N TRP A 171 -5.56 -22.61 4.80
CA TRP A 171 -6.95 -22.22 4.66
C TRP A 171 -7.78 -23.44 4.27
N LYS A 172 -9.09 -23.39 4.53
CA LYS A 172 -10.03 -24.43 4.14
C LYS A 172 -11.40 -23.84 3.88
N LEU A 173 -12.02 -24.21 2.76
CA LEU A 173 -13.40 -23.89 2.48
C LEU A 173 -14.31 -24.96 3.13
N CYS A 174 -15.22 -24.53 4.00
CA CYS A 174 -16.04 -25.37 4.84
C CYS A 174 -17.53 -25.11 4.57
N SER A 175 -18.36 -26.10 4.76
CA SER A 175 -19.83 -25.95 4.73
C SER A 175 -20.42 -25.49 6.07
N THR A 176 -19.62 -25.52 7.14
CA THR A 176 -20.00 -25.10 8.50
C THR A 176 -18.88 -24.27 9.15
N MET A 177 -19.21 -23.66 10.31
CA MET A 177 -18.22 -22.96 11.16
C MET A 177 -18.09 -23.69 12.51
N LYS A 178 -17.99 -25.00 12.50
CA LYS A 178 -17.86 -25.80 13.73
C LYS A 178 -16.41 -25.82 14.21
N THR A 179 -16.19 -26.13 15.48
CA THR A 179 -14.86 -26.31 16.08
C THR A 179 -14.00 -27.27 15.27
N ARG A 180 -14.58 -28.37 14.75
CA ARG A 180 -13.88 -29.33 13.89
C ARG A 180 -13.32 -28.70 12.61
N ASP A 181 -13.97 -27.68 12.05
CA ASP A 181 -13.46 -26.97 10.87
C ASP A 181 -12.24 -26.14 11.23
N VAL A 182 -12.24 -25.53 12.42
CA VAL A 182 -11.08 -24.81 12.97
C VAL A 182 -9.91 -25.77 13.22
N THR A 183 -10.13 -26.88 13.93
CA THR A 183 -9.06 -27.83 14.26
C THR A 183 -8.47 -28.47 13.02
N ASN A 184 -9.29 -28.79 12.00
CA ASN A 184 -8.81 -29.29 10.71
C ASN A 184 -7.90 -28.27 10.01
N THR A 185 -8.26 -26.98 10.01
CA THR A 185 -7.41 -25.93 9.40
C THR A 185 -6.12 -25.71 10.18
N LEU A 186 -6.18 -25.80 11.52
CA LEU A 186 -4.99 -25.74 12.37
C LEU A 186 -4.05 -26.92 12.17
N GLU A 187 -4.59 -28.13 11.95
CA GLU A 187 -3.76 -29.31 11.64
C GLU A 187 -3.00 -29.12 10.32
N LEU A 188 -3.67 -28.60 9.27
CA LEU A 188 -3.03 -28.23 8.00
C LEU A 188 -1.91 -27.19 8.23
N ALA A 189 -2.19 -26.18 9.07
CA ALA A 189 -1.20 -25.14 9.37
C ALA A 189 0.01 -25.67 10.14
N LEU A 190 -0.19 -26.57 11.10
CA LEU A 190 0.88 -27.23 11.85
C LEU A 190 1.79 -28.04 10.91
N GLN A 191 1.19 -28.83 10.01
CA GLN A 191 1.93 -29.61 9.02
C GLN A 191 2.68 -28.72 8.04
N ALA A 192 2.04 -27.71 7.46
CA ALA A 192 2.65 -26.81 6.49
C ALA A 192 3.80 -25.97 7.07
N SER A 193 3.72 -25.59 8.35
CA SER A 193 4.75 -24.83 9.04
C SER A 193 5.86 -25.70 9.64
N GLY A 194 5.67 -27.01 9.73
CA GLY A 194 6.53 -27.93 10.45
C GLY A 194 6.49 -27.75 11.97
N CYS A 195 5.52 -27.02 12.49
CA CYS A 195 5.34 -26.82 13.93
C CYS A 195 4.75 -28.05 14.63
N ASP A 196 4.30 -29.07 13.90
CA ASP A 196 3.89 -30.39 14.43
C ASP A 196 5.07 -31.24 14.91
N GLN A 197 6.28 -30.97 14.39
CA GLN A 197 7.45 -31.79 14.69
C GLN A 197 7.82 -31.75 16.17
N ALA A 198 8.23 -32.92 16.72
CA ALA A 198 8.58 -33.08 18.12
C ALA A 198 9.75 -32.19 18.60
N ARG A 199 10.66 -31.82 17.69
CA ARG A 199 11.81 -30.94 17.97
C ARG A 199 11.45 -29.47 18.15
N VAL A 200 10.23 -29.06 17.77
CA VAL A 200 9.78 -27.67 17.91
C VAL A 200 9.24 -27.45 19.32
N VAL A 201 10.04 -26.80 20.16
CA VAL A 201 9.75 -26.56 21.58
C VAL A 201 8.68 -25.49 21.75
N HIS A 202 8.76 -24.40 20.97
CA HIS A 202 7.83 -23.29 21.05
C HIS A 202 6.76 -23.45 19.97
N LYS A 203 5.53 -23.76 20.40
CA LYS A 203 4.38 -23.80 19.52
C LYS A 203 3.77 -22.40 19.39
N PRO A 204 3.17 -22.05 18.23
CA PRO A 204 2.50 -20.77 18.05
C PRO A 204 1.33 -20.60 19.00
N ARG A 205 1.09 -19.38 19.45
CA ARG A 205 -0.16 -19.02 20.14
C ARG A 205 -1.23 -18.74 19.08
N LEU A 206 -2.45 -19.16 19.36
CA LEU A 206 -3.60 -18.87 18.51
C LEU A 206 -4.30 -17.59 18.99
N LEU A 207 -4.58 -16.65 18.09
CA LEU A 207 -5.42 -15.48 18.34
C LEU A 207 -6.70 -15.63 17.55
N SER A 208 -7.84 -15.63 18.24
CA SER A 208 -9.17 -15.69 17.65
C SER A 208 -10.10 -14.61 18.21
N ASP A 209 -11.26 -14.45 17.62
CA ASP A 209 -12.38 -13.75 18.23
C ASP A 209 -13.06 -14.59 19.32
N ASN A 210 -14.21 -14.14 19.80
CA ASN A 210 -15.02 -14.85 20.79
C ASN A 210 -16.21 -15.61 20.14
N GLY A 211 -16.09 -15.99 18.89
CA GLY A 211 -17.09 -16.79 18.20
C GLY A 211 -17.30 -18.15 18.86
N SER A 212 -18.48 -18.74 18.72
CA SER A 212 -18.87 -19.99 19.38
C SER A 212 -17.90 -21.14 19.13
N SER A 213 -17.32 -21.21 17.93
CA SER A 213 -16.34 -22.24 17.54
C SER A 213 -15.01 -22.08 18.28
N TYR A 214 -14.66 -20.84 18.68
CA TYR A 214 -13.39 -20.53 19.35
C TYR A 214 -13.48 -20.55 20.87
N VAL A 215 -14.68 -20.50 21.44
CA VAL A 215 -14.89 -20.59 22.90
C VAL A 215 -15.25 -22.00 23.38
N SER A 216 -15.31 -22.97 22.48
CA SER A 216 -15.68 -24.35 22.81
C SER A 216 -14.63 -25.06 23.65
N GLY A 217 -15.07 -25.94 24.58
CA GLY A 217 -14.17 -26.81 25.33
C GLY A 217 -13.35 -27.76 24.44
N GLU A 218 -13.98 -28.27 23.36
CA GLU A 218 -13.33 -29.14 22.37
C GLU A 218 -12.09 -28.47 21.75
N LEU A 219 -12.15 -27.18 21.41
CA LEU A 219 -10.98 -26.47 20.91
C LEU A 219 -9.92 -26.29 22.01
N ALA A 220 -10.34 -26.00 23.22
CA ALA A 220 -9.40 -25.82 24.34
C ALA A 220 -8.64 -27.12 24.64
N GLU A 221 -9.30 -28.26 24.64
CA GLU A 221 -8.68 -29.58 24.79
C GLU A 221 -7.70 -29.87 23.65
N TRP A 222 -8.14 -29.67 22.39
CA TRP A 222 -7.28 -29.87 21.21
C TRP A 222 -6.01 -29.00 21.26
N LEU A 223 -6.14 -27.71 21.62
CA LEU A 223 -5.00 -26.81 21.74
C LEU A 223 -4.07 -27.23 22.89
N GLY A 224 -4.63 -27.73 24.00
CA GLY A 224 -3.88 -28.31 25.12
C GLY A 224 -3.03 -29.51 24.67
N ASP A 225 -3.61 -30.45 23.93
CA ASP A 225 -2.92 -31.62 23.41
C ASP A 225 -1.76 -31.22 22.46
N LYS A 226 -1.97 -30.20 21.65
CA LYS A 226 -0.94 -29.64 20.76
C LYS A 226 0.05 -28.68 21.46
N LYS A 227 -0.12 -28.41 22.75
CA LYS A 227 0.68 -27.45 23.55
C LYS A 227 0.68 -26.02 22.97
N MET A 228 -0.43 -25.61 22.39
CA MET A 228 -0.63 -24.29 21.83
C MET A 228 -1.36 -23.38 22.81
N GLY A 229 -0.84 -22.18 23.06
CA GLY A 229 -1.56 -21.17 23.83
C GLY A 229 -2.70 -20.55 23.01
N HIS A 230 -3.78 -20.17 23.70
CA HIS A 230 -4.91 -19.46 23.10
C HIS A 230 -5.05 -18.06 23.67
N VAL A 231 -5.09 -17.06 22.81
CA VAL A 231 -5.36 -15.65 23.14
C VAL A 231 -6.65 -15.27 22.45
N ARG A 232 -7.59 -14.74 23.19
CA ARG A 232 -8.86 -14.24 22.64
C ARG A 232 -8.87 -12.73 22.64
N GLY A 233 -9.41 -12.12 21.60
CA GLY A 233 -9.61 -10.69 21.52
C GLY A 233 -10.44 -10.19 22.70
N ALA A 234 -10.04 -9.06 23.31
CA ALA A 234 -10.87 -8.43 24.34
C ALA A 234 -12.24 -8.06 23.75
N PRO A 235 -13.35 -8.27 24.47
CA PRO A 235 -14.66 -7.84 24.01
C PRO A 235 -14.64 -6.35 23.64
N TYR A 236 -15.23 -6.00 22.51
CA TYR A 236 -15.31 -4.62 21.99
C TYR A 236 -13.97 -3.97 21.58
N HIS A 237 -12.88 -4.73 21.42
CA HIS A 237 -11.62 -4.26 20.84
C HIS A 237 -11.32 -4.93 19.48
N PRO A 238 -11.93 -4.49 18.37
CA PRO A 238 -11.76 -5.10 17.03
C PRO A 238 -10.34 -4.98 16.50
N GLN A 239 -9.52 -4.09 17.04
CA GLN A 239 -8.15 -3.84 16.57
C GLN A 239 -7.19 -5.03 16.75
N THR A 240 -7.54 -6.00 17.61
CA THR A 240 -6.70 -7.16 17.91
C THR A 240 -6.51 -8.09 16.71
N GLN A 241 -7.49 -8.17 15.81
CA GLN A 241 -7.48 -9.03 14.62
C GLN A 241 -7.39 -8.27 13.29
N GLY A 242 -7.06 -6.98 13.31
CA GLY A 242 -7.05 -6.12 12.13
C GLY A 242 -6.21 -6.61 10.94
N LYS A 243 -5.32 -7.60 11.15
CA LYS A 243 -4.52 -8.19 10.06
C LYS A 243 -5.32 -9.21 9.27
N ILE A 244 -6.03 -10.13 9.96
CA ILE A 244 -6.86 -11.13 9.30
C ILE A 244 -8.14 -10.50 8.74
N GLU A 245 -8.70 -9.49 9.40
CA GLU A 245 -9.83 -8.71 8.86
C GLU A 245 -9.45 -8.03 7.54
N ARG A 246 -8.28 -7.41 7.46
CA ARG A 246 -7.76 -6.80 6.23
C ARG A 246 -7.48 -7.83 5.14
N TRP A 247 -7.04 -9.03 5.51
CA TRP A 247 -6.92 -10.16 4.60
C TRP A 247 -8.29 -10.53 4.03
N HIS A 248 -9.29 -10.74 4.87
CA HIS A 248 -10.65 -11.06 4.44
C HIS A 248 -11.24 -9.98 3.53
N GLN A 249 -11.06 -8.70 3.88
CA GLN A 249 -11.51 -7.60 3.02
C GLN A 249 -10.81 -7.62 1.65
N THR A 250 -9.52 -7.88 1.62
CA THR A 250 -8.74 -7.96 0.39
C THR A 250 -9.18 -9.13 -0.48
N LEU A 251 -9.42 -10.29 0.12
CA LEU A 251 -9.94 -11.48 -0.56
C LEU A 251 -11.33 -11.20 -1.13
N LYS A 252 -12.25 -10.67 -0.32
CA LYS A 252 -13.63 -10.36 -0.74
C LYS A 252 -13.66 -9.37 -1.90
N ASN A 253 -12.84 -8.34 -1.88
CA ASN A 253 -12.78 -7.36 -2.96
C ASN A 253 -12.38 -7.98 -4.32
N ARG A 254 -11.73 -9.15 -4.32
CA ARG A 254 -11.39 -9.88 -5.55
C ARG A 254 -12.38 -10.96 -5.87
N ILE A 255 -12.69 -11.82 -4.89
CA ILE A 255 -13.56 -13.00 -5.08
C ILE A 255 -14.99 -12.60 -5.39
N LEU A 256 -15.54 -11.56 -4.76
CA LEU A 256 -16.92 -11.13 -4.98
C LEU A 256 -17.16 -10.36 -6.29
N LEU A 257 -16.13 -10.17 -7.12
CA LEU A 257 -16.29 -9.63 -8.48
C LEU A 257 -16.93 -10.65 -9.43
N GLU A 258 -16.91 -11.93 -9.07
CA GLU A 258 -17.43 -13.02 -9.87
C GLU A 258 -18.50 -13.80 -9.10
N ASN A 259 -19.37 -14.49 -9.84
CA ASN A 259 -20.36 -15.41 -9.29
C ASN A 259 -19.86 -16.84 -9.42
N TYR A 260 -20.02 -17.62 -8.37
CA TYR A 260 -19.60 -19.03 -8.32
C TYR A 260 -20.83 -19.93 -8.26
N PHE A 261 -20.85 -20.95 -9.09
CA PHE A 261 -21.92 -21.94 -9.18
C PHE A 261 -21.53 -23.30 -8.61
N PHE A 262 -20.24 -23.55 -8.46
CA PHE A 262 -19.70 -24.76 -7.82
C PHE A 262 -18.71 -24.40 -6.73
N PRO A 263 -18.73 -25.10 -5.58
CA PRO A 263 -17.74 -24.90 -4.52
C PRO A 263 -16.29 -25.08 -5.00
N ALA A 264 -16.05 -26.03 -5.93
CA ALA A 264 -14.72 -26.28 -6.47
C ALA A 264 -14.16 -25.10 -7.27
N ASP A 265 -15.00 -24.34 -8.00
CA ASP A 265 -14.57 -23.14 -8.74
C ASP A 265 -14.16 -22.04 -7.76
N LEU A 266 -14.93 -21.85 -6.69
CA LEU A 266 -14.61 -20.91 -5.63
C LEU A 266 -13.29 -21.31 -4.94
N GLU A 267 -13.09 -22.59 -4.64
CA GLU A 267 -11.88 -23.11 -4.01
C GLU A 267 -10.63 -22.86 -4.89
N ALA A 268 -10.71 -23.14 -6.18
CA ALA A 268 -9.64 -22.86 -7.13
C ALA A 268 -9.28 -21.37 -7.21
N GLN A 269 -10.27 -20.48 -7.16
CA GLN A 269 -10.03 -19.03 -7.16
C GLN A 269 -9.42 -18.56 -5.84
N ILE A 270 -9.82 -19.12 -4.71
CA ILE A 270 -9.21 -18.83 -3.40
C ILE A 270 -7.74 -19.29 -3.41
N GLU A 271 -7.46 -20.49 -3.91
CA GLU A 271 -6.09 -21.03 -4.01
C GLU A 271 -5.19 -20.10 -4.84
N ALA A 272 -5.63 -19.73 -6.04
CA ALA A 272 -4.90 -18.79 -6.90
C ALA A 272 -4.68 -17.43 -6.24
N PHE A 273 -5.68 -16.95 -5.49
CA PHE A 273 -5.57 -15.70 -4.77
C PHE A 273 -4.62 -15.77 -3.56
N VAL A 274 -4.64 -16.86 -2.80
CA VAL A 274 -3.69 -17.10 -1.70
C VAL A 274 -2.25 -17.17 -2.22
N ASP A 275 -2.03 -17.87 -3.34
CA ASP A 275 -0.70 -17.89 -3.98
C ASP A 275 -0.24 -16.48 -4.35
N HIS A 276 -1.09 -15.72 -5.03
CA HIS A 276 -0.78 -14.34 -5.38
C HIS A 276 -0.52 -13.47 -4.15
N TYR A 277 -1.34 -13.57 -3.11
CA TYR A 277 -1.19 -12.82 -1.87
C TYR A 277 0.12 -13.14 -1.17
N ASN A 278 0.45 -14.40 -1.04
CA ASN A 278 1.65 -14.85 -0.35
C ASN A 278 2.93 -14.53 -1.11
N HIS A 279 2.95 -14.70 -2.44
CA HIS A 279 4.17 -14.71 -3.24
C HIS A 279 4.37 -13.48 -4.13
N ARG A 280 3.31 -12.69 -4.41
CA ARG A 280 3.39 -11.60 -5.41
C ARG A 280 2.97 -10.25 -4.86
N ARG A 281 2.11 -10.21 -3.85
CA ARG A 281 1.62 -8.96 -3.28
C ARG A 281 2.62 -8.35 -2.31
N TYR A 282 2.99 -7.09 -2.55
CA TYR A 282 3.84 -6.32 -1.63
C TYR A 282 3.02 -5.69 -0.50
N HIS A 283 3.53 -5.76 0.73
CA HIS A 283 2.88 -5.19 1.90
C HIS A 283 3.72 -4.07 2.52
N GLU A 284 3.13 -2.89 2.63
CA GLU A 284 3.79 -1.70 3.20
C GLU A 284 4.29 -1.94 4.62
N SER A 285 3.46 -2.57 5.45
CA SER A 285 3.76 -2.83 6.87
C SER A 285 4.95 -3.75 7.10
N ILE A 286 5.42 -4.47 6.08
CA ILE A 286 6.61 -5.32 6.10
C ILE A 286 7.65 -4.84 5.07
N ASN A 287 7.81 -3.52 4.93
CA ASN A 287 8.78 -2.87 4.05
C ASN A 287 8.63 -3.22 2.56
N ASN A 288 7.39 -3.36 2.09
CA ASN A 288 7.08 -3.77 0.72
C ASN A 288 7.73 -5.11 0.32
N LEU A 289 7.84 -6.03 1.25
CA LEU A 289 8.14 -7.43 0.98
C LEU A 289 6.85 -8.20 0.72
N THR A 290 6.97 -9.38 0.12
CA THR A 290 5.86 -10.33 0.08
C THR A 290 5.78 -11.09 1.42
N PRO A 291 4.61 -11.58 1.83
CA PRO A 291 4.48 -12.44 3.01
C PRO A 291 5.45 -13.62 3.00
N ALA A 292 5.60 -14.28 1.85
CA ALA A 292 6.52 -15.40 1.67
C ALA A 292 7.99 -15.00 1.86
N ASP A 293 8.41 -13.80 1.43
CA ASP A 293 9.79 -13.36 1.63
C ASP A 293 10.14 -13.20 3.10
N VAL A 294 9.17 -12.73 3.89
CA VAL A 294 9.35 -12.61 5.34
C VAL A 294 9.28 -13.97 6.02
N TYR A 295 8.29 -14.79 5.67
CA TYR A 295 8.07 -16.11 6.27
C TYR A 295 9.24 -17.05 6.05
N PHE A 296 9.81 -17.06 4.85
CA PHE A 296 10.97 -17.90 4.51
C PHE A 296 12.33 -17.24 4.76
N GLY A 297 12.38 -16.12 5.47
CA GLY A 297 13.61 -15.46 5.92
C GLY A 297 14.41 -14.73 4.83
N ARG A 298 13.86 -14.54 3.62
CA ARG A 298 14.53 -13.85 2.50
C ARG A 298 14.54 -12.33 2.62
N GLY A 299 13.69 -11.77 3.48
CA GLY A 299 13.39 -10.34 3.54
C GLY A 299 14.63 -9.45 3.69
N GLN A 300 15.54 -9.78 4.62
CA GLN A 300 16.74 -8.98 4.86
C GLN A 300 17.69 -8.93 3.64
N ALA A 301 17.83 -10.02 2.92
CA ALA A 301 18.65 -10.07 1.72
C ALA A 301 18.07 -9.18 0.61
N ILE A 302 16.75 -9.23 0.42
CA ILE A 302 16.03 -8.40 -0.55
C ILE A 302 16.16 -6.91 -0.21
N LEU A 303 15.97 -6.53 1.06
CA LEU A 303 16.11 -5.13 1.49
C LEU A 303 17.52 -4.60 1.28
N LYS A 304 18.55 -5.38 1.62
CA LYS A 304 19.96 -5.02 1.35
C LYS A 304 20.21 -4.85 -0.15
N GLN A 305 19.65 -5.71 -0.99
CA GLN A 305 19.78 -5.59 -2.44
C GLN A 305 19.12 -4.32 -2.97
N ARG A 306 17.89 -4.01 -2.53
CA ARG A 306 17.18 -2.77 -2.90
C ARG A 306 17.98 -1.52 -2.51
N GLU A 307 18.58 -1.51 -1.33
CA GLU A 307 19.40 -0.38 -0.88
C GLU A 307 20.66 -0.22 -1.76
N ARG A 308 21.33 -1.31 -2.12
CA ARG A 308 22.48 -1.27 -3.06
C ARG A 308 22.06 -0.69 -4.44
N ILE A 309 20.91 -1.13 -4.96
CA ILE A 309 20.37 -0.63 -6.23
C ILE A 309 20.11 0.88 -6.13
N LYS A 310 19.48 1.32 -5.04
CA LYS A 310 19.19 2.72 -4.78
C LYS A 310 20.46 3.57 -4.74
N LEU A 311 21.46 3.17 -3.95
CA LEU A 311 22.74 3.88 -3.85
C LEU A 311 23.42 3.98 -5.22
N LYS A 312 23.55 2.88 -5.95
CA LYS A 312 24.12 2.85 -7.30
C LYS A 312 23.36 3.75 -8.28
N THR A 313 22.03 3.73 -8.25
CA THR A 313 21.19 4.60 -9.10
C THR A 313 21.44 6.08 -8.81
N MET A 314 21.49 6.44 -7.52
CA MET A 314 21.70 7.83 -7.11
C MET A 314 23.10 8.33 -7.48
N GLU A 315 24.13 7.49 -7.34
CA GLU A 315 25.48 7.78 -7.77
C GLU A 315 25.56 7.99 -9.29
N THR A 316 24.97 7.10 -10.06
CA THR A 316 24.89 7.22 -11.53
C THR A 316 24.25 8.53 -11.97
N ARG A 317 23.11 8.91 -11.36
CA ARG A 317 22.45 10.19 -11.65
C ARG A 317 23.33 11.40 -11.34
N ARG A 318 24.05 11.37 -10.21
CA ARG A 318 25.00 12.43 -9.85
C ARG A 318 26.14 12.55 -10.84
N LEU A 319 26.71 11.42 -11.27
CA LEU A 319 27.78 11.40 -12.27
C LEU A 319 27.30 11.95 -13.63
N GLN A 320 26.13 11.53 -14.09
CA GLN A 320 25.53 12.03 -15.32
C GLN A 320 25.28 13.55 -15.24
N TYR A 321 24.73 14.03 -14.12
CA TYR A 321 24.52 15.45 -13.92
C TYR A 321 25.82 16.27 -14.00
N ARG A 322 26.90 15.78 -13.36
CA ARG A 322 28.23 16.43 -13.40
C ARG A 322 28.80 16.45 -14.82
N LYS A 323 28.72 15.35 -15.58
CA LYS A 323 29.17 15.27 -16.97
C LYS A 323 28.45 16.24 -17.91
N HIS A 324 27.17 16.53 -17.67
CA HIS A 324 26.41 17.51 -18.45
C HIS A 324 26.57 18.95 -17.93
N ALA A 325 27.20 19.15 -16.80
CA ALA A 325 27.46 20.47 -16.21
C ALA A 325 28.87 21.01 -16.55
N ALA A 326 29.77 20.11 -16.94
CA ALA A 326 31.08 20.42 -17.51
C ALA A 326 30.99 20.55 -19.03
#